data_409ea0e54dc3acc7be99b1fbed0c41f2
#
_entry.id   409ea0e54dc3acc7be99b1fbed0c41f2
#
_cell.length_a   1.000
_cell.length_b   1.000
_cell.length_c   1.000
_cell.angle_alpha   90.00
_cell.angle_beta   90.00
_cell.angle_gamma   90.00
#
_symmetry.space_group_name_H-M   'P 1'
#
loop_
_entity.id
_entity.type
_entity.pdbx_description
1 polymer ?
#
loop_
_entity_poly.entity_id
_entity_poly.type
_entity_poly.pdbx_seq_one_letter_code
_entity_poly.pdbx_strand_id
1 'polypeptide(L)'
;MTVGDSEKDSGYEKRFDHYLRMLKDEDPSRRWKAAEGLARLRDEKAVDPLVEALSDEDWRVRQKAAWALGQIGDPRALLPLRRALLHEQEGVKEIVMEALDEIKSRNR
;
A
#
# COMPACT_ATOMS: atom_id res chain seq x y z
N MET A 1 -10.07 24.41 20.39
CA MET A 1 -9.56 23.92 19.11
C MET A 1 -8.62 24.95 18.51
N THR A 2 -7.46 24.49 18.08
CA THR A 2 -6.45 25.39 17.54
C THR A 2 -6.45 25.33 16.02
N VAL A 3 -6.13 26.46 15.39
CA VAL A 3 -6.04 26.56 13.93
C VAL A 3 -4.96 25.62 13.37
N GLY A 4 -3.87 25.46 14.13
CA GLY A 4 -2.76 24.61 13.71
C GLY A 4 -3.14 23.13 13.51
N ASP A 5 -4.02 22.61 14.36
CA ASP A 5 -4.46 21.21 14.25
C ASP A 5 -5.27 21.00 12.98
N SER A 6 -6.17 21.92 12.65
CA SER A 6 -6.94 21.86 11.40
C SER A 6 -6.05 21.91 10.16
N GLU A 7 -5.02 22.73 10.19
CA GLU A 7 -4.09 22.85 9.08
C GLU A 7 -3.30 21.56 8.87
N LYS A 8 -2.85 20.91 9.95
CA LYS A 8 -2.13 19.64 9.87
C LYS A 8 -3.02 18.55 9.28
N ASP A 9 -4.24 18.44 9.78
CA ASP A 9 -5.20 17.44 9.30
C ASP A 9 -5.50 17.66 7.83
N SER A 10 -5.72 18.88 7.42
CA SER A 10 -5.98 19.23 6.03
C SER A 10 -4.79 18.89 5.13
N GLY A 11 -3.56 19.14 5.57
CA GLY A 11 -2.35 18.80 4.82
C GLY A 11 -2.18 17.30 4.66
N TYR A 12 -2.44 16.54 5.73
CA TYR A 12 -2.37 15.08 5.70
C TYR A 12 -3.41 14.52 4.74
N GLU A 13 -4.66 14.96 4.84
CA GLU A 13 -5.74 14.50 3.96
C GLU A 13 -5.45 14.79 2.50
N LYS A 14 -4.90 15.96 2.20
CA LYS A 14 -4.53 16.32 0.83
C LYS A 14 -3.46 15.40 0.27
N ARG A 15 -2.46 15.05 1.07
CA ARG A 15 -1.42 14.11 0.64
C ARG A 15 -2.00 12.73 0.43
N PHE A 16 -2.84 12.27 1.35
CA PHE A 16 -3.47 10.96 1.24
C PHE A 16 -4.31 10.88 -0.04
N ASP A 17 -5.16 11.87 -0.27
CA ASP A 17 -6.00 11.91 -1.47
C ASP A 17 -5.18 12.00 -2.74
N HIS A 18 -4.07 12.74 -2.72
CA HIS A 18 -3.16 12.84 -3.85
C HIS A 18 -2.59 11.47 -4.22
N TYR A 19 -2.12 10.71 -3.22
CA TYR A 19 -1.59 9.37 -3.48
C TYR A 19 -2.68 8.41 -3.97
N LEU A 20 -3.90 8.52 -3.44
CA LEU A 20 -5.00 7.69 -3.93
C LEU A 20 -5.27 7.94 -5.42
N ARG A 21 -5.25 9.19 -5.83
CA ARG A 21 -5.41 9.52 -7.25
C ARG A 21 -4.24 9.01 -8.08
N MET A 22 -3.02 9.14 -7.59
CA MET A 22 -1.82 8.67 -8.28
C MET A 22 -1.80 7.15 -8.48
N LEU A 23 -2.42 6.39 -7.58
CA LEU A 23 -2.51 4.94 -7.74
C LEU A 23 -3.25 4.54 -9.01
N LYS A 24 -4.02 5.44 -9.58
CA LYS A 24 -4.80 5.19 -10.80
C LYS A 24 -4.24 5.94 -12.01
N ASP A 25 -3.05 6.53 -11.88
CA ASP A 25 -2.41 7.24 -12.98
C ASP A 25 -2.04 6.29 -14.11
N GLU A 26 -2.04 6.78 -15.34
CA GLU A 26 -1.67 5.99 -16.52
C GLU A 26 -0.22 5.54 -16.47
N ASP A 27 0.65 6.35 -15.86
CA ASP A 27 2.08 6.06 -15.76
C ASP A 27 2.35 5.11 -14.59
N PRO A 28 2.88 3.91 -14.86
CA PRO A 28 3.17 2.95 -13.79
C PRO A 28 4.19 3.47 -12.77
N SER A 29 5.11 4.34 -13.18
CA SER A 29 6.07 4.89 -12.24
C SER A 29 5.40 5.81 -11.21
N ARG A 30 4.33 6.50 -11.60
CA ARG A 30 3.54 7.28 -10.66
C ARG A 30 2.72 6.39 -9.74
N ARG A 31 2.18 5.29 -10.28
CA ARG A 31 1.42 4.35 -9.46
C ARG A 31 2.26 3.73 -8.35
N TRP A 32 3.48 3.26 -8.67
CA TRP A 32 4.29 2.67 -7.62
C TRP A 32 4.83 3.71 -6.62
N LYS A 33 5.07 4.93 -7.06
CA LYS A 33 5.43 6.03 -6.16
C LYS A 33 4.29 6.35 -5.19
N ALA A 34 3.05 6.27 -5.67
CA ALA A 34 1.88 6.46 -4.83
C ALA A 34 1.80 5.38 -3.75
N ALA A 35 2.03 4.12 -4.12
CA ALA A 35 2.05 3.03 -3.15
C ALA A 35 3.13 3.26 -2.09
N GLU A 36 4.30 3.73 -2.50
CA GLU A 36 5.38 4.06 -1.56
C GLU A 36 4.97 5.19 -0.61
N GLY A 37 4.34 6.24 -1.14
CA GLY A 37 3.85 7.35 -0.33
C GLY A 37 2.82 6.92 0.70
N LEU A 38 1.88 6.07 0.29
CA LEU A 38 0.85 5.54 1.18
C LEU A 38 1.46 4.67 2.29
N ALA A 39 2.52 3.92 1.96
CA ALA A 39 3.22 3.12 2.98
C ALA A 39 3.80 4.00 4.09
N ARG A 40 4.34 5.15 3.72
CA ARG A 40 4.93 6.08 4.69
C ARG A 40 3.90 6.69 5.63
N LEU A 41 2.70 6.90 5.14
CA LEU A 41 1.62 7.43 5.96
C LEU A 41 1.09 6.40 6.96
N ARG A 42 1.27 5.11 6.69
CA ARG A 42 0.85 4.00 7.55
C ARG A 42 -0.62 4.09 7.98
N ASP A 43 -1.45 4.57 7.10
CA ASP A 43 -2.88 4.73 7.36
C ASP A 43 -3.64 3.50 6.86
N GLU A 44 -4.37 2.86 7.75
CA GLU A 44 -5.13 1.65 7.39
C GLU A 44 -6.20 1.91 6.32
N LYS A 45 -6.59 3.16 6.11
CA LYS A 45 -7.50 3.53 5.02
C LYS A 45 -6.89 3.27 3.65
N ALA A 46 -5.58 3.09 3.56
CA ALA A 46 -4.90 2.76 2.30
C ALA A 46 -4.94 1.26 1.98
N VAL A 47 -5.39 0.41 2.91
CA VAL A 47 -5.36 -1.04 2.71
C VAL A 47 -6.15 -1.45 1.48
N ASP A 48 -7.40 -1.05 1.37
CA ASP A 48 -8.24 -1.45 0.24
C ASP A 48 -7.69 -0.98 -1.11
N PRO A 49 -7.29 0.29 -1.28
CA PRO A 49 -6.66 0.71 -2.54
C PRO A 49 -5.37 -0.04 -2.86
N LEU A 50 -4.57 -0.36 -1.84
CA LEU A 50 -3.32 -1.11 -2.07
C LEU A 50 -3.60 -2.58 -2.41
N VAL A 51 -4.65 -3.16 -1.85
CA VAL A 51 -5.08 -4.51 -2.23
C VAL A 51 -5.48 -4.54 -3.71
N GLU A 52 -6.19 -3.54 -4.20
CA GLU A 52 -6.48 -3.42 -5.63
C GLU A 52 -5.20 -3.35 -6.46
N ALA A 53 -4.21 -2.63 -5.98
CA ALA A 53 -2.93 -2.47 -6.68
C ALA A 53 -2.12 -3.77 -6.75
N LEU A 54 -2.44 -4.78 -5.95
CA LEU A 54 -1.83 -6.11 -6.06
C LEU A 54 -2.18 -6.79 -7.39
N SER A 55 -3.20 -6.29 -8.09
CA SER A 55 -3.61 -6.80 -9.40
C SER A 55 -3.19 -5.88 -10.55
N ASP A 56 -2.33 -4.91 -10.28
CA ASP A 56 -1.87 -3.98 -11.31
C ASP A 56 -1.15 -4.73 -12.44
N GLU A 57 -1.29 -4.26 -13.66
CA GLU A 57 -0.64 -4.87 -14.82
C GLU A 57 0.89 -4.79 -14.75
N ASP A 58 1.43 -3.79 -14.07
CA ASP A 58 2.88 -3.59 -13.94
C ASP A 58 3.39 -4.29 -12.67
N TRP A 59 4.37 -5.18 -12.84
CA TRP A 59 4.91 -5.96 -11.71
C TRP A 59 5.56 -5.09 -10.64
N ARG A 60 6.11 -3.93 -11.02
CA ARG A 60 6.74 -3.02 -10.06
C ARG A 60 5.71 -2.38 -9.15
N VAL A 61 4.53 -2.08 -9.69
CA VAL A 61 3.41 -1.57 -8.90
C VAL A 61 2.93 -2.65 -7.92
N ARG A 62 2.75 -3.89 -8.41
CA ARG A 62 2.33 -5.01 -7.55
C ARG A 62 3.32 -5.24 -6.42
N GLN A 63 4.61 -5.23 -6.73
CA GLN A 63 5.67 -5.40 -5.73
C GLN A 63 5.60 -4.31 -4.66
N LYS A 64 5.47 -3.06 -5.08
CA LYS A 64 5.41 -1.94 -4.16
C LYS A 64 4.13 -1.95 -3.31
N ALA A 65 3.01 -2.35 -3.91
CA ALA A 65 1.75 -2.49 -3.18
C ALA A 65 1.87 -3.54 -2.06
N ALA A 66 2.49 -4.69 -2.37
CA ALA A 66 2.71 -5.72 -1.36
C ALA A 66 3.61 -5.22 -0.23
N TRP A 67 4.70 -4.55 -0.58
CA TRP A 67 5.60 -3.96 0.40
C TRP A 67 4.85 -2.96 1.29
N ALA A 68 4.05 -2.08 0.66
CA ALA A 68 3.30 -1.07 1.38
C ALA A 68 2.33 -1.69 2.38
N LEU A 69 1.63 -2.74 1.98
CA LEU A 69 0.72 -3.47 2.87
C LEU A 69 1.46 -4.05 4.08
N GLY A 70 2.67 -4.56 3.86
CA GLY A 70 3.52 -5.02 4.96
C GLY A 70 3.90 -3.90 5.91
N GLN A 71 4.21 -2.72 5.37
CA GLN A 71 4.58 -1.56 6.18
C GLN A 71 3.42 -1.03 7.02
N ILE A 72 2.21 -1.07 6.48
CA ILE A 72 1.01 -0.67 7.22
C ILE A 72 0.70 -1.70 8.31
N GLY A 73 0.87 -2.98 8.01
CA GLY A 73 0.76 -4.03 9.00
C GLY A 73 -0.65 -4.44 9.39
N ASP A 74 -1.65 -4.07 8.59
CA ASP A 74 -3.06 -4.37 8.89
C ASP A 74 -3.39 -5.83 8.50
N PRO A 75 -3.93 -6.64 9.42
CA PRO A 75 -4.22 -8.05 9.13
C PRO A 75 -5.28 -8.26 8.04
N ARG A 76 -6.06 -7.25 7.67
CA ARG A 76 -7.00 -7.37 6.56
C ARG A 76 -6.29 -7.66 5.24
N ALA A 77 -5.01 -7.36 5.13
CA ALA A 77 -4.24 -7.63 3.91
C ALA A 77 -3.75 -9.08 3.80
N LEU A 78 -3.86 -9.90 4.86
CA LEU A 78 -3.32 -11.25 4.84
C LEU A 78 -3.91 -12.13 3.74
N LEU A 79 -5.23 -12.18 3.65
CA LEU A 79 -5.87 -13.03 2.65
C LEU A 79 -5.60 -12.56 1.22
N PRO A 80 -5.74 -11.26 0.90
CA PRO A 80 -5.36 -10.79 -0.44
C PRO A 80 -3.91 -11.07 -0.81
N LEU A 81 -2.99 -10.93 0.14
CA LEU A 81 -1.57 -11.22 -0.11
C LEU A 81 -1.35 -12.71 -0.39
N ARG A 82 -2.02 -13.59 0.36
CA ARG A 82 -1.94 -15.03 0.12
C ARG A 82 -2.45 -15.41 -1.28
N ARG A 83 -3.54 -14.77 -1.69
CA ARG A 83 -4.09 -14.99 -3.04
C ARG A 83 -3.12 -14.53 -4.11
N ALA A 84 -2.42 -13.42 -3.87
CA ALA A 84 -1.44 -12.90 -4.81
C ALA A 84 -0.31 -13.91 -5.06
N LEU A 85 0.09 -14.70 -4.07
CA LEU A 85 1.14 -15.69 -4.23
C LEU A 85 0.83 -16.71 -5.32
N LEU A 86 -0.45 -16.98 -5.58
CA LEU A 86 -0.85 -17.99 -6.54
C LEU A 86 -0.55 -17.61 -7.99
N HIS A 87 -0.37 -16.34 -8.26
CA HIS A 87 -0.26 -15.83 -9.62
C HIS A 87 0.96 -14.93 -9.86
N GLU A 88 1.86 -14.83 -8.89
CA GLU A 88 2.96 -13.87 -8.98
C GLU A 88 4.26 -14.49 -9.51
N GLN A 89 5.12 -13.59 -10.02
CA GLN A 89 6.48 -13.92 -10.44
C GLN A 89 7.38 -13.98 -9.20
N GLU A 90 8.51 -14.69 -9.34
CA GLU A 90 9.43 -14.93 -8.22
C GLU A 90 9.82 -13.67 -7.43
N GLY A 91 10.22 -12.60 -8.12
CA GLY A 91 10.64 -11.38 -7.44
C GLY A 91 9.53 -10.72 -6.63
N VAL A 92 8.30 -10.77 -7.14
CA VAL A 92 7.14 -10.24 -6.44
C VAL A 92 6.72 -11.18 -5.31
N LYS A 93 6.81 -12.50 -5.53
CA LYS A 93 6.48 -13.49 -4.49
C LYS A 93 7.30 -13.27 -3.22
N GLU A 94 8.59 -13.00 -3.36
CA GLU A 94 9.45 -12.76 -2.21
C GLU A 94 8.95 -11.60 -1.37
N ILE A 95 8.58 -10.49 -2.02
CA ILE A 95 8.08 -9.31 -1.32
C ILE A 95 6.72 -9.59 -0.67
N VAL A 96 5.85 -10.34 -1.35
CA VAL A 96 4.55 -10.73 -0.78
C VAL A 96 4.77 -11.59 0.47
N MET A 97 5.70 -12.54 0.43
CA MET A 97 6.01 -13.37 1.58
C MET A 97 6.57 -12.55 2.74
N GLU A 98 7.45 -11.61 2.46
CA GLU A 98 7.98 -10.70 3.48
C GLU A 98 6.85 -9.86 4.11
N ALA A 99 5.93 -9.36 3.28
CA ALA A 99 4.80 -8.59 3.78
C ALA A 99 3.91 -9.43 4.71
N LEU A 100 3.64 -10.68 4.31
CA LEU A 100 2.88 -11.61 5.15
C LEU A 100 3.54 -11.82 6.51
N ASP A 101 4.84 -12.05 6.51
CA ASP A 101 5.60 -12.26 7.74
C ASP A 101 5.58 -11.01 8.62
N GLU A 102 5.74 -9.85 8.00
CA GLU A 102 5.72 -8.57 8.72
C GLU A 102 4.38 -8.33 9.41
N ILE A 103 3.28 -8.58 8.69
CA ILE A 103 1.94 -8.40 9.26
C ILE A 103 1.70 -9.38 10.41
N LYS A 104 2.05 -10.65 10.22
CA LYS A 104 1.89 -11.67 11.26
C LYS A 104 2.71 -11.33 12.50
N SER A 105 3.93 -10.85 12.31
CA SER A 105 4.82 -10.50 13.39
C SER A 105 4.25 -9.38 14.26
N ARG A 106 3.63 -8.37 13.62
CA ARG A 106 3.04 -7.23 14.33
C ARG A 106 1.74 -7.55 15.05
N ASN A 107 1.06 -8.61 14.63
CA ASN A 107 -0.27 -8.94 15.13
C ASN A 107 -0.30 -10.22 15.97
N ARG A 108 0.80 -10.54 16.61
CA ARG A 108 0.88 -11.67 17.55
C ARG A 108 0.21 -11.37 18.89
#